data_50b7bd428bdddf7903ebc7ec5258d781
#
_entry.id   50b7bd428bdddf7903ebc7ec5258d781
#
_cell.length_a   1.000
_cell.length_b   1.000
_cell.length_c   1.000
_cell.angle_alpha   90.00
_cell.angle_beta   90.00
_cell.angle_gamma   90.00
#
_symmetry.space_group_name_H-M   'P 1'
#
loop_
_entity.id
_entity.type
_entity.pdbx_description
1 polymer ?
#
loop_
_entity_poly.entity_id
_entity_poly.type
_entity_poly.pdbx_seq_one_letter_code
_entity_poly.pdbx_strand_id
1 'polypeptide(L)'
;MFILTWLALAIPPTLLKLWRSSRKTIPKIIRGGITTRSARARLLGTHIAHAGILILLVGHVLTTTLVDRTDPSNFVTLERDVPTQHQGMELVFTGVEVLSADEQGYGYRIGDGYVGVVIEARDVGGSLLGTITPGMLRFDSPSGMVSARSEVDRLTGATGDTIVILDLLQSNELLSSMILGQTDDVSEVRVTVHHLQGSHLVWAGWLMVVTGSALASLPRRVTEPSQDE
;
A
#
# COMPACT_ATOMS: atom_id res chain seq x y z
N MET A 1 -9.90 11.20 -16.44
CA MET A 1 -10.47 10.53 -17.63
C MET A 1 -9.43 10.10 -18.67
N PHE A 2 -8.45 10.90 -19.07
CA PHE A 2 -7.46 10.54 -20.09
C PHE A 2 -6.68 9.25 -19.81
N ILE A 3 -6.22 9.05 -18.59
CA ILE A 3 -5.42 7.86 -18.21
C ILE A 3 -6.25 6.57 -18.31
N LEU A 4 -7.51 6.59 -17.88
CA LEU A 4 -8.42 5.44 -17.97
C LEU A 4 -8.69 5.03 -19.43
N THR A 5 -8.92 6.00 -20.29
CA THR A 5 -9.14 5.75 -21.72
C THR A 5 -7.88 5.14 -22.37
N TRP A 6 -6.70 5.66 -22.03
CA TRP A 6 -5.42 5.13 -22.51
C TRP A 6 -5.17 3.69 -22.04
N LEU A 7 -5.44 3.40 -20.77
CA LEU A 7 -5.30 2.05 -20.21
C LEU A 7 -6.32 1.07 -20.81
N ALA A 8 -7.57 1.50 -20.98
CA ALA A 8 -8.59 0.69 -21.63
C ALA A 8 -8.23 0.35 -23.09
N LEU A 9 -7.54 1.23 -23.79
CA LEU A 9 -7.06 1.00 -25.14
C LEU A 9 -5.77 0.18 -25.20
N ALA A 10 -4.87 0.32 -24.23
CA ALA A 10 -3.55 -0.32 -24.23
C ALA A 10 -3.56 -1.74 -23.61
N ILE A 11 -4.38 -1.98 -22.58
CA ILE A 11 -4.42 -3.27 -21.87
C ILE A 11 -4.87 -4.42 -22.76
N PRO A 12 -6.02 -4.36 -23.51
CA PRO A 12 -6.48 -5.49 -24.30
C PRO A 12 -5.49 -5.96 -25.38
N PRO A 13 -4.89 -5.09 -26.21
CA PRO A 13 -3.93 -5.55 -27.20
C PRO A 13 -2.65 -6.11 -26.57
N THR A 14 -2.22 -5.55 -25.43
CA THR A 14 -1.05 -6.04 -24.71
C THR A 14 -1.31 -7.42 -24.11
N LEU A 15 -2.47 -7.62 -23.48
CA LEU A 15 -2.92 -8.93 -22.99
C LEU A 15 -3.01 -9.95 -24.12
N LEU A 16 -3.59 -9.57 -25.27
CA LEU A 16 -3.71 -10.46 -26.42
C LEU A 16 -2.34 -10.87 -26.98
N LYS A 17 -1.41 -9.91 -27.05
CA LYS A 17 -0.02 -10.17 -27.48
C LYS A 17 0.70 -11.08 -26.51
N LEU A 18 0.58 -10.82 -25.21
CA LEU A 18 1.14 -11.65 -24.14
C LEU A 18 0.58 -13.06 -24.17
N TRP A 19 -0.74 -13.21 -24.29
CA TRP A 19 -1.42 -14.50 -24.38
C TRP A 19 -0.99 -15.31 -25.63
N ARG A 20 -0.91 -14.66 -26.80
CA ARG A 20 -0.42 -15.30 -28.03
C ARG A 20 1.05 -15.73 -27.92
N SER A 21 1.87 -14.91 -27.29
CA SER A 21 3.30 -15.22 -27.04
C SER A 21 3.44 -16.39 -26.06
N SER A 22 2.69 -16.36 -24.95
CA SER A 22 2.70 -17.41 -23.94
C SER A 22 2.23 -18.75 -24.50
N ARG A 23 1.18 -18.77 -25.32
CA ARG A 23 0.70 -19.99 -26.00
C ARG A 23 1.76 -20.64 -26.89
N LYS A 24 2.68 -19.86 -27.49
CA LYS A 24 3.78 -20.38 -28.30
C LYS A 24 4.99 -20.78 -27.45
N THR A 25 5.25 -20.08 -26.37
CA THR A 25 6.47 -20.22 -25.55
C THR A 25 6.34 -21.31 -24.49
N ILE A 26 5.23 -21.33 -23.77
CA ILE A 26 4.99 -22.30 -22.68
C ILE A 26 5.07 -23.75 -23.16
N PRO A 27 4.41 -24.17 -24.25
CA PRO A 27 4.55 -25.54 -24.74
C PRO A 27 5.96 -25.91 -25.15
N LYS A 28 6.75 -24.96 -25.69
CA LYS A 28 8.17 -25.20 -26.03
C LYS A 28 9.02 -25.42 -24.79
N ILE A 29 8.74 -24.68 -23.71
CA ILE A 29 9.40 -24.86 -22.41
C ILE A 29 9.07 -26.24 -21.84
N ILE A 30 7.78 -26.64 -21.85
CA ILE A 30 7.29 -27.90 -21.29
C ILE A 30 7.83 -29.10 -22.08
N ARG A 31 7.80 -29.04 -23.42
CA ARG A 31 8.24 -30.12 -24.30
C ARG A 31 9.77 -30.25 -24.41
N GLY A 32 10.53 -29.50 -23.66
CA GLY A 32 12.01 -29.61 -23.65
C GLY A 32 12.70 -28.98 -24.87
N GLY A 33 11.98 -28.26 -25.74
CA GLY A 33 12.55 -27.58 -26.91
C GLY A 33 13.49 -26.41 -26.58
N ILE A 34 13.61 -26.02 -25.31
CA ILE A 34 14.59 -25.06 -24.79
C ILE A 34 15.49 -25.82 -23.82
N THR A 35 16.73 -26.08 -24.22
CA THR A 35 17.62 -27.04 -23.58
C THR A 35 18.23 -26.57 -22.26
N THR A 36 18.43 -25.26 -22.07
CA THR A 36 19.10 -24.74 -20.87
C THR A 36 18.10 -24.19 -19.85
N ARG A 37 18.32 -24.51 -18.56
CA ARG A 37 17.51 -23.97 -17.44
C ARG A 37 17.49 -22.44 -17.44
N SER A 38 18.62 -21.79 -17.74
CA SER A 38 18.73 -20.34 -17.74
C SER A 38 17.93 -19.69 -18.89
N ALA A 39 17.86 -20.32 -20.06
CA ALA A 39 17.04 -19.83 -21.18
C ALA A 39 15.54 -19.93 -20.89
N ARG A 40 15.12 -21.03 -20.23
CA ARG A 40 13.71 -21.21 -19.77
C ARG A 40 13.34 -20.15 -18.73
N ALA A 41 14.20 -19.94 -17.73
CA ALA A 41 13.98 -18.95 -16.67
C ALA A 41 13.87 -17.53 -17.24
N ARG A 42 14.72 -17.14 -18.18
CA ARG A 42 14.65 -15.82 -18.82
C ARG A 42 13.36 -15.60 -19.61
N LEU A 43 12.97 -16.57 -20.42
CA LEU A 43 11.72 -16.48 -21.19
C LEU A 43 10.52 -16.38 -20.26
N LEU A 44 10.47 -17.21 -19.22
CA LEU A 44 9.42 -17.17 -18.21
C LEU A 44 9.46 -15.83 -17.45
N GLY A 45 10.65 -15.38 -17.05
CA GLY A 45 10.83 -14.10 -16.36
C GLY A 45 10.29 -12.92 -17.15
N THR A 46 10.57 -12.88 -18.46
CA THR A 46 10.02 -11.82 -19.33
C THR A 46 8.50 -11.83 -19.34
N HIS A 47 7.85 -12.99 -19.40
CA HIS A 47 6.37 -13.07 -19.37
C HIS A 47 5.81 -12.68 -18.00
N ILE A 48 6.45 -13.12 -16.91
CA ILE A 48 6.07 -12.75 -15.55
C ILE A 48 6.17 -11.23 -15.36
N ALA A 49 7.27 -10.60 -15.80
CA ALA A 49 7.44 -9.16 -15.69
C ALA A 49 6.36 -8.37 -16.45
N HIS A 50 6.07 -8.75 -17.68
CA HIS A 50 5.00 -8.09 -18.47
C HIS A 50 3.61 -8.29 -17.87
N ALA A 51 3.30 -9.49 -17.37
CA ALA A 51 2.06 -9.74 -16.66
C ALA A 51 1.98 -8.90 -15.37
N GLY A 52 3.11 -8.80 -14.64
CA GLY A 52 3.23 -7.97 -13.45
C GLY A 52 2.94 -6.50 -13.72
N ILE A 53 3.48 -5.93 -14.81
CA ILE A 53 3.19 -4.54 -15.20
C ILE A 53 1.67 -4.35 -15.43
N LEU A 54 1.02 -5.28 -16.12
CA LEU A 54 -0.42 -5.16 -16.38
C LEU A 54 -1.25 -5.22 -15.10
N ILE A 55 -0.92 -6.16 -14.20
CA ILE A 55 -1.61 -6.31 -12.90
C ILE A 55 -1.39 -5.05 -12.05
N LEU A 56 -0.15 -4.53 -12.01
CA LEU A 56 0.20 -3.31 -11.29
C LEU A 56 -0.60 -2.11 -11.82
N LEU A 57 -0.70 -1.96 -13.13
CA LEU A 57 -1.48 -0.87 -13.75
C LEU A 57 -2.98 -0.99 -13.42
N VAL A 58 -3.54 -2.19 -13.48
CA VAL A 58 -4.94 -2.42 -13.08
C VAL A 58 -5.14 -2.05 -11.62
N GLY A 59 -4.28 -2.54 -10.71
CA GLY A 59 -4.34 -2.22 -9.29
C GLY A 59 -4.22 -0.71 -9.04
N HIS A 60 -3.30 -0.04 -9.74
CA HIS A 60 -3.13 1.41 -9.61
C HIS A 60 -4.37 2.19 -10.06
N VAL A 61 -5.00 1.78 -11.17
CA VAL A 61 -6.25 2.41 -11.61
C VAL A 61 -7.37 2.22 -10.58
N LEU A 62 -7.53 1.01 -10.05
CA LEU A 62 -8.56 0.74 -9.04
C LEU A 62 -8.36 1.60 -7.79
N THR A 63 -7.13 1.69 -7.30
CA THR A 63 -6.83 2.43 -6.07
C THR A 63 -6.83 3.95 -6.22
N THR A 64 -6.66 4.49 -7.45
CA THR A 64 -6.60 5.93 -7.68
C THR A 64 -7.88 6.54 -8.26
N THR A 65 -8.63 5.76 -9.03
CA THR A 65 -9.80 6.27 -9.78
C THR A 65 -11.13 5.88 -9.19
N LEU A 66 -11.20 4.76 -8.47
CA LEU A 66 -12.45 4.33 -7.81
C LEU A 66 -12.61 4.92 -6.40
N VAL A 67 -11.56 5.51 -5.86
CA VAL A 67 -11.62 6.14 -4.53
C VAL A 67 -11.89 7.63 -4.73
N ASP A 68 -13.12 8.06 -4.45
CA ASP A 68 -13.43 9.48 -4.36
C ASP A 68 -12.92 10.01 -3.01
N ARG A 69 -11.77 10.67 -3.04
CA ARG A 69 -11.13 11.24 -1.84
C ARG A 69 -11.84 12.48 -1.32
N THR A 70 -12.76 13.04 -2.08
CA THR A 70 -13.52 14.25 -1.72
C THR A 70 -14.91 13.93 -1.20
N ASP A 71 -15.31 12.66 -1.21
CA ASP A 71 -16.61 12.22 -0.71
C ASP A 71 -16.73 12.50 0.79
N PRO A 72 -17.71 13.33 1.21
CA PRO A 72 -17.94 13.61 2.62
C PRO A 72 -18.23 12.37 3.46
N SER A 73 -18.72 11.28 2.86
CA SER A 73 -18.99 10.02 3.56
C SER A 73 -17.71 9.31 4.04
N ASN A 74 -16.53 9.74 3.59
CA ASN A 74 -15.26 9.21 4.08
C ASN A 74 -14.85 9.79 5.44
N PHE A 75 -15.44 10.91 5.85
CA PHE A 75 -15.14 11.53 7.14
C PHE A 75 -16.00 10.90 8.23
N VAL A 76 -15.38 10.59 9.35
CA VAL A 76 -16.06 10.09 10.54
C VAL A 76 -15.49 10.74 11.79
N THR A 77 -16.38 11.17 12.68
CA THR A 77 -16.02 11.62 14.03
C THR A 77 -16.21 10.44 14.97
N LEU A 78 -15.18 10.13 15.75
CA LEU A 78 -15.16 9.04 16.71
C LEU A 78 -15.12 9.64 18.11
N GLU A 79 -16.11 9.36 18.93
CA GLU A 79 -16.09 9.66 20.36
C GLU A 79 -15.29 8.59 21.10
N ARG A 80 -14.63 8.98 22.18
CA ARG A 80 -13.80 8.08 22.98
C ARG A 80 -14.64 6.94 23.56
N ASP A 81 -14.16 5.70 23.37
CA ASP A 81 -14.77 4.46 23.84
C ASP A 81 -16.21 4.20 23.31
N VAL A 82 -16.65 4.96 22.28
CA VAL A 82 -17.95 4.78 21.65
C VAL A 82 -17.77 4.07 20.29
N PRO A 83 -18.34 2.86 20.12
CA PRO A 83 -18.32 2.16 18.86
C PRO A 83 -19.07 2.92 17.77
N THR A 84 -18.40 3.21 16.66
CA THR A 84 -18.98 3.94 15.52
C THR A 84 -18.92 3.08 14.27
N GLN A 85 -20.09 2.83 13.65
CA GLN A 85 -20.17 2.06 12.40
C GLN A 85 -19.80 2.93 11.20
N HIS A 86 -18.82 2.49 10.42
CA HIS A 86 -18.37 3.20 9.23
C HIS A 86 -17.88 2.23 8.14
N GLN A 87 -18.43 2.35 6.93
CA GLN A 87 -18.06 1.54 5.75
C GLN A 87 -18.00 0.01 6.01
N GLY A 88 -18.92 -0.52 6.83
CA GLY A 88 -18.99 -1.96 7.14
C GLY A 88 -17.98 -2.43 8.20
N MET A 89 -17.37 -1.51 8.91
CA MET A 89 -16.50 -1.76 10.07
C MET A 89 -17.03 -0.99 11.28
N GLU A 90 -16.72 -1.46 12.46
CA GLU A 90 -16.86 -0.75 13.71
C GLU A 90 -15.52 -0.18 14.13
N LEU A 91 -15.46 1.12 14.35
CA LEU A 91 -14.27 1.84 14.78
C LEU A 91 -14.48 2.34 16.21
N VAL A 92 -13.51 2.11 17.08
CA VAL A 92 -13.55 2.58 18.48
C VAL A 92 -12.28 3.38 18.75
N PHE A 93 -12.42 4.67 19.01
CA PHE A 93 -11.31 5.50 19.47
C PHE A 93 -11.04 5.22 20.94
N THR A 94 -9.87 4.68 21.28
CA THR A 94 -9.54 4.26 22.66
C THR A 94 -8.58 5.19 23.38
N GLY A 95 -7.83 6.03 22.64
CA GLY A 95 -6.92 6.97 23.29
C GLY A 95 -5.94 7.64 22.34
N VAL A 96 -5.03 8.40 22.91
CA VAL A 96 -3.95 9.10 22.20
C VAL A 96 -2.63 8.45 22.56
N GLU A 97 -1.80 8.19 21.58
CA GLU A 97 -0.44 7.73 21.72
C GLU A 97 0.53 8.88 21.48
N VAL A 98 1.46 9.10 22.40
CA VAL A 98 2.54 10.10 22.27
C VAL A 98 3.86 9.38 22.45
N LEU A 99 4.74 9.51 21.47
CA LEU A 99 6.05 8.85 21.48
C LEU A 99 7.14 9.88 21.16
N SER A 100 8.19 9.86 21.94
CA SER A 100 9.44 10.57 21.64
C SER A 100 10.35 9.70 20.78
N ALA A 101 11.24 10.32 20.00
CA ALA A 101 12.12 9.61 19.07
C ALA A 101 13.07 8.60 19.75
N ASP A 102 13.36 8.78 21.02
CA ASP A 102 14.20 7.89 21.83
C ASP A 102 13.42 6.74 22.49
N GLU A 103 12.10 6.71 22.38
CA GLU A 103 11.29 5.64 22.94
C GLU A 103 11.28 4.39 22.06
N GLN A 104 11.31 3.22 22.71
CA GLN A 104 11.32 1.93 22.02
C GLN A 104 10.10 1.73 21.09
N GLY A 105 8.94 2.30 21.45
CA GLY A 105 7.71 2.24 20.64
C GLY A 105 7.74 3.09 19.39
N TYR A 106 8.69 4.01 19.24
CA TYR A 106 8.82 4.90 18.08
C TYR A 106 9.11 4.12 16.78
N GLY A 107 9.86 3.02 16.86
CA GLY A 107 10.12 2.10 15.77
C GLY A 107 10.95 2.71 14.64
N TYR A 108 10.47 2.57 13.40
CA TYR A 108 11.14 3.09 12.20
C TYR A 108 10.59 4.44 11.74
N ARG A 109 9.83 5.13 12.57
CA ARG A 109 9.33 6.47 12.25
C ARG A 109 10.50 7.44 12.11
N ILE A 110 10.29 8.47 11.29
CA ILE A 110 11.26 9.55 11.10
C ILE A 110 10.77 10.79 11.86
N GLY A 111 11.70 11.67 12.27
CA GLY A 111 11.37 12.90 13.00
C GLY A 111 11.74 12.81 14.49
N ASP A 112 11.29 13.78 15.26
CA ASP A 112 11.69 14.00 16.66
C ASP A 112 10.60 13.58 17.67
N GLY A 113 9.41 13.21 17.16
CA GLY A 113 8.30 12.74 17.97
C GLY A 113 7.11 12.34 17.12
N TYR A 114 6.17 11.68 17.75
CA TYR A 114 4.93 11.22 17.13
C TYR A 114 3.75 11.44 18.09
N VAL A 115 2.63 11.88 17.56
CA VAL A 115 1.33 11.85 18.23
C VAL A 115 0.32 11.21 17.32
N GLY A 116 -0.44 10.28 17.83
CA GLY A 116 -1.48 9.57 17.06
C GLY A 116 -2.66 9.21 17.93
N VAL A 117 -3.73 8.79 17.26
CA VAL A 117 -4.94 8.31 17.90
C VAL A 117 -5.00 6.80 17.77
N VAL A 118 -5.30 6.11 18.85
CA VAL A 118 -5.43 4.65 18.88
C VAL A 118 -6.85 4.29 18.56
N ILE A 119 -7.06 3.57 17.45
CA ILE A 119 -8.38 3.15 16.99
C ILE A 119 -8.38 1.63 16.83
N GLU A 120 -9.29 0.97 17.53
CA GLU A 120 -9.60 -0.43 17.29
C GLU A 120 -10.61 -0.53 16.15
N ALA A 121 -10.31 -1.35 15.16
CA ALA A 121 -11.23 -1.68 14.08
C ALA A 121 -11.74 -3.11 14.24
N ARG A 122 -13.03 -3.28 14.16
CA ARG A 122 -13.73 -4.57 14.28
C ARG A 122 -14.62 -4.82 13.06
N ASP A 123 -14.86 -6.07 12.74
CA ASP A 123 -15.86 -6.42 11.74
C ASP A 123 -17.29 -6.28 12.28
N VAL A 124 -18.29 -6.42 11.41
CA VAL A 124 -19.73 -6.37 11.80
C VAL A 124 -20.11 -7.46 12.82
N GLY A 125 -19.31 -8.52 12.91
CA GLY A 125 -19.47 -9.60 13.90
C GLY A 125 -18.77 -9.32 15.23
N GLY A 126 -18.10 -8.16 15.40
CA GLY A 126 -17.37 -7.77 16.59
C GLY A 126 -15.95 -8.36 16.70
N SER A 127 -15.46 -9.11 15.68
CA SER A 127 -14.11 -9.63 15.69
C SER A 127 -13.11 -8.53 15.42
N LEU A 128 -12.03 -8.45 16.20
CA LEU A 128 -10.97 -7.45 16.02
C LEU A 128 -10.25 -7.70 14.67
N LEU A 129 -10.29 -6.71 13.80
CA LEU A 129 -9.54 -6.68 12.54
C LEU A 129 -8.10 -6.19 12.76
N GLY A 130 -7.90 -5.28 13.70
CA GLY A 130 -6.62 -4.73 14.07
C GLY A 130 -6.73 -3.42 14.83
N THR A 131 -5.59 -2.95 15.32
CA THR A 131 -5.44 -1.61 15.93
C THR A 131 -4.64 -0.76 14.96
N ILE A 132 -5.09 0.45 14.73
CA ILE A 132 -4.46 1.46 13.87
C ILE A 132 -4.16 2.70 14.66
N THR A 133 -3.07 3.35 14.32
CA THR A 133 -2.59 4.56 14.99
C THR A 133 -2.27 5.66 13.98
N PRO A 134 -3.28 6.23 13.27
CA PRO A 134 -3.03 7.37 12.40
C PRO A 134 -2.66 8.59 13.24
N GLY A 135 -1.70 9.40 12.76
CA GLY A 135 -1.23 10.50 13.56
C GLY A 135 -0.35 11.49 12.81
N MET A 136 0.55 12.11 13.54
CA MET A 136 1.52 13.08 13.02
C MET A 136 2.92 12.84 13.56
N LEU A 137 3.87 12.97 12.67
CA LEU A 137 5.30 13.08 12.99
C LEU A 137 5.66 14.52 13.26
N ARG A 138 6.42 14.76 14.33
CA ARG A 138 6.97 16.06 14.69
C ARG A 138 8.41 16.17 14.22
N PHE A 139 8.77 17.33 13.69
CA PHE A 139 10.13 17.67 13.30
C PHE A 139 10.52 19.00 13.96
N ASP A 140 11.55 18.98 14.77
CA ASP A 140 12.06 20.12 15.47
C ASP A 140 13.22 20.74 14.67
N SER A 141 13.07 21.99 14.26
CA SER A 141 14.15 22.74 13.60
C SER A 141 15.12 23.30 14.61
N PRO A 142 16.42 23.41 14.29
CA PRO A 142 17.40 24.11 15.11
C PRO A 142 17.02 25.59 15.39
N SER A 143 16.18 26.20 14.58
CA SER A 143 15.63 27.53 14.77
C SER A 143 14.46 27.61 15.74
N GLY A 144 14.05 26.48 16.34
CA GLY A 144 12.92 26.40 17.27
C GLY A 144 11.55 26.31 16.57
N MET A 145 11.52 26.22 15.25
CA MET A 145 10.26 25.97 14.52
C MET A 145 9.91 24.47 14.59
N VAL A 146 8.67 24.17 14.90
CA VAL A 146 8.10 22.82 14.86
C VAL A 146 7.31 22.67 13.59
N SER A 147 7.59 21.64 12.82
CA SER A 147 6.77 21.21 11.68
C SER A 147 6.17 19.84 11.93
N ALA A 148 5.02 19.59 11.33
CA ALA A 148 4.32 18.31 11.46
C ALA A 148 4.02 17.71 10.09
N ARG A 149 4.08 16.38 10.00
CA ARG A 149 3.71 15.60 8.82
C ARG A 149 2.71 14.55 9.22
N SER A 150 1.60 14.46 8.49
CA SER A 150 0.63 13.40 8.68
C SER A 150 1.26 12.02 8.46
N GLU A 151 1.03 11.12 9.39
CA GLU A 151 1.30 9.69 9.25
C GLU A 151 -0.01 8.94 9.12
N VAL A 152 -0.10 8.17 8.05
CA VAL A 152 -1.28 7.39 7.70
C VAL A 152 -1.09 5.98 8.20
N ASP A 153 -2.10 5.39 8.80
CA ASP A 153 -2.07 3.97 9.14
C ASP A 153 -3.09 3.17 8.33
N ARG A 154 -2.91 1.86 8.27
CA ARG A 154 -3.70 0.99 7.40
C ARG A 154 -4.10 -0.32 8.04
N LEU A 155 -5.29 -0.78 7.67
CA LEU A 155 -5.75 -2.14 7.86
C LEU A 155 -5.66 -2.90 6.54
N THR A 156 -4.99 -4.04 6.55
CA THR A 156 -4.95 -4.92 5.38
C THR A 156 -6.17 -5.83 5.38
N GLY A 157 -7.00 -5.72 4.36
CA GLY A 157 -8.22 -6.51 4.19
C GLY A 157 -8.17 -7.45 2.97
N ALA A 158 -9.08 -8.39 2.86
CA ALA A 158 -9.11 -9.36 1.77
C ALA A 158 -9.39 -8.74 0.39
N THR A 159 -10.14 -7.65 0.33
CA THR A 159 -10.52 -6.95 -0.92
C THR A 159 -9.64 -5.76 -1.23
N GLY A 160 -8.83 -5.33 -0.29
CA GLY A 160 -7.96 -4.17 -0.37
C GLY A 160 -7.60 -3.63 1.01
N ASP A 161 -6.72 -2.64 1.03
CA ASP A 161 -6.32 -1.98 2.27
C ASP A 161 -7.33 -0.86 2.60
N THR A 162 -7.60 -0.68 3.88
CA THR A 162 -8.30 0.50 4.39
C THR A 162 -7.27 1.41 5.03
N ILE A 163 -7.15 2.63 4.52
CA ILE A 163 -6.28 3.64 5.10
C ILE A 163 -7.10 4.60 5.96
N VAL A 164 -6.51 4.99 7.09
CA VAL A 164 -7.09 5.95 8.00
C VAL A 164 -6.12 7.10 8.18
N ILE A 165 -6.62 8.31 8.04
CA ILE A 165 -5.85 9.55 8.07
C ILE A 165 -6.49 10.46 9.11
N LEU A 166 -5.69 11.01 10.01
CA LEU A 166 -6.17 12.00 10.95
C LEU A 166 -6.51 13.33 10.23
N ASP A 167 -7.64 13.95 10.55
CA ASP A 167 -8.04 15.22 9.97
C ASP A 167 -7.02 16.32 10.34
N LEU A 168 -6.58 17.08 9.34
CA LEU A 168 -5.58 18.14 9.51
C LEU A 168 -6.01 19.22 10.51
N LEU A 169 -7.30 19.55 10.59
CA LEU A 169 -7.80 20.57 11.52
C LEU A 169 -7.67 20.09 12.97
N GLN A 170 -8.03 18.84 13.23
CA GLN A 170 -7.88 18.24 14.57
C GLN A 170 -6.42 17.89 14.90
N SER A 171 -5.60 17.64 13.89
CA SER A 171 -4.18 17.40 14.10
C SER A 171 -3.50 18.53 14.88
N ASN A 172 -3.85 19.78 14.59
CA ASN A 172 -3.30 20.94 15.30
C ASN A 172 -3.77 21.00 16.77
N GLU A 173 -5.00 20.60 17.05
CA GLU A 173 -5.52 20.52 18.42
C GLU A 173 -4.83 19.44 19.24
N LEU A 174 -4.66 18.25 18.63
CA LEU A 174 -3.90 17.15 19.24
C LEU A 174 -2.45 17.52 19.50
N LEU A 175 -1.79 18.21 18.56
CA LEU A 175 -0.42 18.69 18.74
C LEU A 175 -0.35 19.71 19.89
N SER A 176 -1.32 20.60 19.97
CA SER A 176 -1.41 21.58 21.06
C SER A 176 -1.65 20.89 22.39
N SER A 177 -2.57 19.93 22.46
CA SER A 177 -2.85 19.14 23.67
C SER A 177 -1.64 18.35 24.13
N MET A 178 -0.86 17.79 23.19
CA MET A 178 0.40 17.12 23.49
C MET A 178 1.43 18.08 24.12
N ILE A 179 1.58 19.27 23.56
CA ILE A 179 2.51 20.29 24.09
C ILE A 179 2.11 20.70 25.51
N LEU A 180 0.80 20.75 25.79
CA LEU A 180 0.24 21.09 27.08
C LEU A 180 0.15 19.91 28.06
N GLY A 181 0.45 18.68 27.62
CA GLY A 181 0.32 17.46 28.42
C GLY A 181 -1.13 17.03 28.71
N GLN A 182 -2.09 17.49 27.91
CA GLN A 182 -3.53 17.29 28.11
C GLN A 182 -4.11 16.24 27.14
N THR A 183 -3.38 15.18 26.85
CA THR A 183 -3.79 14.14 25.90
C THR A 183 -4.98 13.30 26.40
N ASP A 184 -5.20 13.24 27.70
CA ASP A 184 -6.31 12.50 28.29
C ASP A 184 -7.66 13.23 28.12
N ASP A 185 -7.65 14.53 27.85
CA ASP A 185 -8.84 15.36 27.67
C ASP A 185 -9.44 15.26 26.24
N VAL A 186 -8.78 14.55 25.34
CA VAL A 186 -9.28 14.35 23.96
C VAL A 186 -10.45 13.39 24.00
N SER A 187 -11.67 13.93 23.87
CA SER A 187 -12.92 13.17 23.94
C SER A 187 -13.41 12.68 22.57
N GLU A 188 -13.02 13.36 21.49
CA GLU A 188 -13.42 13.02 20.14
C GLU A 188 -12.27 13.25 19.15
N VAL A 189 -12.27 12.49 18.05
CA VAL A 189 -11.32 12.64 16.96
C VAL A 189 -12.04 12.51 15.63
N ARG A 190 -11.57 13.26 14.63
CA ARG A 190 -12.08 13.19 13.29
C ARG A 190 -11.03 12.57 12.37
N VAL A 191 -11.42 11.51 11.67
CA VAL A 191 -10.56 10.81 10.72
C VAL A 191 -11.21 10.68 9.35
N THR A 192 -10.38 10.50 8.35
CA THR A 192 -10.82 10.16 7.01
C THR A 192 -10.47 8.70 6.74
N VAL A 193 -11.44 7.92 6.31
CA VAL A 193 -11.30 6.49 6.02
C VAL A 193 -11.46 6.24 4.54
N HIS A 194 -10.47 5.65 3.90
CA HIS A 194 -10.52 5.29 2.49
C HIS A 194 -10.28 3.81 2.29
N HIS A 195 -11.20 3.12 1.63
CA HIS A 195 -10.99 1.74 1.23
C HIS A 195 -10.34 1.67 -0.16
N LEU A 196 -9.10 1.20 -0.24
CA LEU A 196 -8.32 1.07 -1.47
C LEU A 196 -8.56 -0.28 -2.13
N GLN A 197 -9.67 -0.40 -2.86
CA GLN A 197 -10.00 -1.63 -3.58
C GLN A 197 -8.87 -2.02 -4.53
N GLY A 198 -8.46 -3.30 -4.47
CA GLY A 198 -7.44 -3.83 -5.37
C GLY A 198 -6.00 -3.41 -5.07
N SER A 199 -5.69 -2.86 -3.90
CA SER A 199 -4.31 -2.55 -3.47
C SER A 199 -3.38 -3.77 -3.55
N HIS A 200 -3.91 -4.97 -3.29
CA HIS A 200 -3.15 -6.23 -3.44
C HIS A 200 -2.64 -6.46 -4.86
N LEU A 201 -3.37 -5.99 -5.88
CA LEU A 201 -2.93 -6.10 -7.27
C LEU A 201 -1.69 -5.23 -7.53
N VAL A 202 -1.59 -4.08 -6.84
CA VAL A 202 -0.39 -3.22 -6.92
C VAL A 202 0.82 -3.98 -6.36
N TRP A 203 0.70 -4.57 -5.17
CA TRP A 203 1.78 -5.33 -4.55
C TRP A 203 2.13 -6.61 -5.31
N ALA A 204 1.13 -7.38 -5.75
CA ALA A 204 1.32 -8.57 -6.55
C ALA A 204 1.99 -8.25 -7.89
N GLY A 205 1.55 -7.20 -8.57
CA GLY A 205 2.15 -6.74 -9.81
C GLY A 205 3.59 -6.31 -9.63
N TRP A 206 3.90 -5.58 -8.56
CA TRP A 206 5.26 -5.17 -8.20
C TRP A 206 6.18 -6.37 -7.97
N LEU A 207 5.74 -7.33 -7.17
CA LEU A 207 6.48 -8.58 -6.91
C LEU A 207 6.77 -9.35 -8.19
N MET A 208 5.77 -9.44 -9.08
CA MET A 208 5.93 -10.11 -10.37
C MET A 208 6.92 -9.37 -11.28
N VAL A 209 6.90 -8.03 -11.30
CA VAL A 209 7.87 -7.23 -12.07
C VAL A 209 9.30 -7.49 -11.57
N VAL A 210 9.52 -7.40 -10.26
CA VAL A 210 10.85 -7.62 -9.66
C VAL A 210 11.34 -9.04 -9.93
N THR A 211 10.53 -10.04 -9.62
CA THR A 211 10.89 -11.46 -9.78
C THR A 211 11.09 -11.80 -11.25
N GLY A 212 10.21 -11.34 -12.13
CA GLY A 212 10.29 -11.56 -13.56
C GLY A 212 11.54 -10.93 -14.17
N SER A 213 11.86 -9.71 -13.75
CA SER A 213 13.08 -9.00 -14.21
C SER A 213 14.35 -9.70 -13.73
N ALA A 214 14.39 -10.14 -12.48
CA ALA A 214 15.51 -10.91 -11.94
C ALA A 214 15.74 -12.22 -12.73
N LEU A 215 14.67 -12.95 -13.04
CA LEU A 215 14.75 -14.16 -13.87
C LEU A 215 15.19 -13.84 -15.31
N ALA A 216 14.71 -12.74 -15.89
CA ALA A 216 15.05 -12.32 -17.23
C ALA A 216 16.54 -11.88 -17.37
N SER A 217 17.15 -11.39 -16.29
CA SER A 217 18.54 -10.93 -16.27
C SER A 217 19.58 -12.03 -16.08
N LEU A 218 19.16 -13.29 -15.90
CA LEU A 218 20.10 -14.40 -15.72
C LEU A 218 21.11 -14.50 -16.88
N PRO A 219 22.40 -14.74 -16.60
CA PRO A 219 23.44 -14.70 -17.62
C PRO A 219 23.23 -15.77 -18.71
N ARG A 220 23.59 -15.42 -19.95
CA ARG A 220 23.70 -16.39 -21.04
C ARG A 220 24.99 -17.20 -20.80
N ARG A 221 24.88 -18.53 -20.67
CA ARG A 221 26.06 -19.36 -20.84
C ARG A 221 26.45 -19.26 -22.31
N VAL A 222 27.57 -18.58 -22.58
CA VAL A 222 28.21 -18.63 -23.87
C VAL A 222 28.86 -20.02 -23.94
N THR A 223 28.33 -20.91 -24.77
CA THR A 223 29.05 -22.15 -25.14
C THR A 223 30.13 -21.68 -26.07
N GLU A 224 31.38 -21.68 -25.64
CA GLU A 224 32.50 -21.50 -26.55
C GLU A 224 32.41 -22.56 -27.64
N PRO A 225 32.54 -22.17 -28.93
CA PRO A 225 32.63 -23.16 -29.99
C PRO A 225 33.87 -24.01 -29.68
N SER A 226 33.71 -25.33 -29.65
CA SER A 226 34.84 -26.25 -29.59
C SER A 226 35.74 -25.94 -30.79
N GLN A 227 36.96 -25.49 -30.50
CA GLN A 227 38.02 -25.47 -31.51
C GLN A 227 38.45 -26.94 -31.72
N ASP A 228 37.68 -27.65 -32.52
CA ASP A 228 38.16 -28.91 -33.06
C ASP A 228 39.03 -28.56 -34.26
N GLU A 229 40.38 -28.65 -34.04
CA GLU A 229 41.38 -28.77 -35.08
C GLU A 229 41.30 -30.13 -35.76
#